data_be18d0a8aeffcf40daab0f148da3a15b
#
_entry.id   be18d0a8aeffcf40daab0f148da3a15b
#
_cell.length_a   1.000
_cell.length_b   1.000
_cell.length_c   1.000
_cell.angle_alpha   90.00
_cell.angle_beta   90.00
_cell.angle_gamma   90.00
#
_symmetry.space_group_name_H-M   'P 1'
#
loop_
_entity.id
_entity.type
_entity.pdbx_description
1 polymer ?
#
loop_
_entity_poly.entity_id
_entity_poly.type
_entity_poly.pdbx_seq_one_letter_code
_entity_poly.pdbx_strand_id
1 'polypeptide(L)'
;MDLLRFVAAIAVVFFHYAFRGYAKGDMSTMPYPLLAEPAKYGYLGVELFFMISGFVILMTASSNNLKVFFISRIVRLCPAFWVCCTITFLMTLAIGQPRYTADLYQYVINMTFLSDLLGVPSIDGVYWSLFVEIQFYLMISIVLGLKKIEKIETYFVYWLVISATAEILTVEKLRSILITDYAAYFIAGATFYLIWAKGITRTRVLLLAGAWALANYTAIAWAQLLESKYSTE
;
A
#
# COMPACT_ATOMS: atom_id res chain seq x y z
N MET A 1 -14.90 7.93 -4.86
CA MET A 1 -13.60 7.35 -4.46
C MET A 1 -12.93 8.13 -3.33
N ASP A 2 -13.03 9.47 -3.29
CA ASP A 2 -12.34 10.27 -2.28
C ASP A 2 -12.88 10.05 -0.86
N LEU A 3 -14.20 9.84 -0.71
CA LEU A 3 -14.77 9.45 0.58
C LEU A 3 -14.18 8.13 1.13
N LEU A 4 -14.02 7.11 0.27
CA LEU A 4 -13.43 5.84 0.69
C LEU A 4 -11.96 6.01 1.11
N ARG A 5 -11.20 6.86 0.41
CA ARG A 5 -9.82 7.19 0.82
C ARG A 5 -9.78 7.93 2.15
N PHE A 6 -10.69 8.87 2.35
CA PHE A 6 -10.81 9.58 3.62
C PHE A 6 -11.09 8.60 4.76
N VAL A 7 -12.06 7.70 4.60
CA VAL A 7 -12.37 6.66 5.61
C VAL A 7 -11.15 5.78 5.87
N ALA A 8 -10.45 5.34 4.83
CA ALA A 8 -9.24 4.55 4.95
C ALA A 8 -8.13 5.30 5.71
N ALA A 9 -7.92 6.59 5.40
CA ALA A 9 -6.95 7.43 6.09
C ALA A 9 -7.27 7.59 7.59
N ILE A 10 -8.52 7.86 7.91
CA ILE A 10 -8.98 7.99 9.30
C ILE A 10 -8.80 6.67 10.06
N ALA A 11 -9.10 5.53 9.44
CA ALA A 11 -8.87 4.21 10.06
C ALA A 11 -7.38 4.00 10.41
N VAL A 12 -6.47 4.34 9.49
CA VAL A 12 -5.01 4.26 9.73
C VAL A 12 -4.57 5.22 10.83
N VAL A 13 -5.12 6.44 10.88
CA VAL A 13 -4.84 7.40 11.96
C VAL A 13 -5.25 6.81 13.31
N PHE A 14 -6.47 6.27 13.42
CA PHE A 14 -6.92 5.62 14.65
C PHE A 14 -6.04 4.43 15.05
N PHE A 15 -5.62 3.61 14.09
CA PHE A 15 -4.67 2.52 14.37
C PHE A 15 -3.37 3.04 15.00
N HIS A 16 -2.78 4.09 14.44
CA HIS A 16 -1.51 4.62 14.92
C HIS A 16 -1.63 5.32 16.29
N TYR A 17 -2.66 6.13 16.50
CA TYR A 17 -2.78 6.95 17.70
C TYR A 17 -3.56 6.28 18.83
N ALA A 18 -4.65 5.58 18.52
CA ALA A 18 -5.51 4.99 19.55
C ALA A 18 -5.13 3.56 19.95
N PHE A 19 -4.34 2.84 19.12
CA PHE A 19 -3.89 1.49 19.41
C PHE A 19 -2.37 1.35 19.44
N ARG A 20 -1.69 1.44 18.29
CA ARG A 20 -0.26 1.12 18.14
C ARG A 20 0.63 1.98 19.05
N GLY A 21 0.32 3.27 19.20
CA GLY A 21 1.13 4.20 19.97
C GLY A 21 1.28 3.80 21.42
N TYR A 22 0.21 3.28 22.04
CA TYR A 22 0.23 2.77 23.41
C TYR A 22 0.70 1.32 23.48
N ALA A 23 0.14 0.45 22.63
CA ALA A 23 0.42 -0.99 22.66
C ALA A 23 1.91 -1.32 22.45
N LYS A 24 2.66 -0.47 21.76
CA LYS A 24 4.11 -0.63 21.59
C LYS A 24 4.94 -0.19 22.80
N GLY A 25 4.31 0.53 23.75
CA GLY A 25 4.96 1.03 24.98
C GLY A 25 6.01 2.11 24.78
N ASP A 26 6.28 2.50 23.53
CA ASP A 26 7.38 3.39 23.17
C ASP A 26 6.94 4.73 22.56
N MET A 27 5.66 4.90 22.19
CA MET A 27 5.19 6.09 21.47
C MET A 27 4.19 6.95 22.27
N SER A 28 3.39 6.34 23.12
CA SER A 28 2.39 7.06 23.92
C SER A 28 2.21 6.41 25.28
N THR A 29 2.08 7.24 26.31
CA THR A 29 1.70 6.82 27.67
C THR A 29 0.20 6.88 27.91
N MET A 30 -0.58 7.36 26.91
CA MET A 30 -2.01 7.57 27.03
C MET A 30 -2.78 6.38 26.44
N PRO A 31 -3.49 5.58 27.26
CA PRO A 31 -4.36 4.51 26.77
C PRO A 31 -5.70 5.06 26.30
N TYR A 32 -6.28 4.39 25.29
CA TYR A 32 -7.64 4.68 24.78
C TYR A 32 -8.52 3.40 24.89
N PRO A 33 -8.90 2.94 26.08
CA PRO A 33 -9.48 1.61 26.30
C PRO A 33 -10.75 1.35 25.47
N LEU A 34 -11.58 2.38 25.21
CA LEU A 34 -12.80 2.25 24.42
C LEU A 34 -12.55 2.24 22.92
N LEU A 35 -11.46 2.88 22.46
CA LEU A 35 -11.13 3.01 21.04
C LEU A 35 -10.07 2.01 20.57
N ALA A 36 -9.27 1.46 21.48
CA ALA A 36 -8.15 0.59 21.14
C ALA A 36 -8.62 -0.69 20.41
N GLU A 37 -9.69 -1.33 20.88
CA GLU A 37 -10.20 -2.56 20.25
C GLU A 37 -10.66 -2.35 18.79
N PRO A 38 -11.55 -1.39 18.45
CA PRO A 38 -11.86 -1.14 17.05
C PRO A 38 -10.67 -0.55 16.26
N ALA A 39 -9.84 0.28 16.88
CA ALA A 39 -8.67 0.89 16.24
C ALA A 39 -7.58 -0.13 15.88
N LYS A 40 -7.50 -1.26 16.57
CA LYS A 40 -6.60 -2.38 16.28
C LYS A 40 -6.68 -2.83 14.80
N TYR A 41 -7.86 -2.79 14.23
CA TYR A 41 -8.11 -3.18 12.83
C TYR A 41 -7.96 -2.03 11.83
N GLY A 42 -7.62 -0.83 12.29
CA GLY A 42 -7.49 0.35 11.42
C GLY A 42 -6.36 0.24 10.38
N TYR A 43 -5.39 -0.66 10.56
CA TYR A 43 -4.37 -0.98 9.55
C TYR A 43 -4.97 -1.46 8.22
N LEU A 44 -6.16 -2.10 8.24
CA LEU A 44 -6.90 -2.50 7.04
C LEU A 44 -7.24 -1.31 6.12
N GLY A 45 -7.14 -0.08 6.62
CA GLY A 45 -7.24 1.11 5.79
C GLY A 45 -6.18 1.18 4.70
N VAL A 46 -4.97 0.66 4.94
CA VAL A 46 -3.91 0.59 3.90
C VAL A 46 -4.30 -0.38 2.79
N GLU A 47 -4.88 -1.50 3.14
CA GLU A 47 -5.37 -2.52 2.20
C GLU A 47 -6.51 -1.98 1.34
N LEU A 48 -7.42 -1.22 1.96
CA LEU A 48 -8.46 -0.48 1.22
C LEU A 48 -7.86 0.57 0.28
N PHE A 49 -6.79 1.27 0.66
CA PHE A 49 -6.05 2.17 -0.23
C PHE A 49 -5.50 1.43 -1.45
N PHE A 50 -4.89 0.27 -1.28
CA PHE A 50 -4.37 -0.52 -2.40
C PHE A 50 -5.49 -1.01 -3.32
N MET A 51 -6.65 -1.38 -2.77
CA MET A 51 -7.82 -1.74 -3.57
C MET A 51 -8.35 -0.54 -4.38
N ILE A 52 -8.48 0.62 -3.76
CA ILE A 52 -8.87 1.86 -4.45
C ILE A 52 -7.85 2.23 -5.53
N SER A 53 -6.55 2.07 -5.24
CA SER A 53 -5.47 2.31 -6.19
C SER A 53 -5.56 1.35 -7.38
N GLY A 54 -5.78 0.06 -7.15
CA GLY A 54 -6.01 -0.91 -8.22
C GLY A 54 -7.11 -0.49 -9.18
N PHE A 55 -8.26 -0.06 -8.66
CA PHE A 55 -9.38 0.45 -9.46
C PHE A 55 -8.99 1.68 -10.29
N VAL A 56 -8.46 2.71 -9.63
CA VAL A 56 -8.20 4.02 -10.28
C VAL A 56 -7.00 3.94 -11.24
N ILE A 57 -6.00 3.13 -10.93
CA ILE A 57 -4.83 2.95 -11.78
C ILE A 57 -5.24 2.26 -13.08
N LEU A 58 -6.03 1.18 -13.00
CA LEU A 58 -6.48 0.50 -14.21
C LEU A 58 -7.46 1.37 -15.02
N MET A 59 -8.33 2.14 -14.35
CA MET A 59 -9.19 3.12 -15.02
C MET A 59 -8.38 4.14 -15.83
N THR A 60 -7.28 4.65 -15.27
CA THR A 60 -6.42 5.60 -16.00
C THR A 60 -5.62 4.91 -17.11
N ALA A 61 -5.15 3.68 -16.85
CA ALA A 61 -4.41 2.87 -17.82
C ALA A 61 -5.27 2.47 -19.04
N SER A 62 -6.59 2.38 -18.88
CA SER A 62 -7.51 2.03 -19.97
C SER A 62 -7.53 3.07 -21.11
N SER A 63 -7.02 4.29 -20.89
CA SER A 63 -6.79 5.28 -21.96
C SER A 63 -5.71 4.85 -22.97
N ASN A 64 -4.96 3.80 -22.66
CA ASN A 64 -3.85 3.24 -23.45
C ASN A 64 -2.78 4.27 -23.83
N ASN A 65 -2.60 5.31 -23.01
CA ASN A 65 -1.61 6.38 -23.21
C ASN A 65 -0.65 6.44 -22.02
N LEU A 66 0.57 5.95 -22.23
CA LEU A 66 1.61 5.89 -21.21
C LEU A 66 1.98 7.28 -20.65
N LYS A 67 2.06 8.30 -21.51
CA LYS A 67 2.39 9.68 -21.08
C LYS A 67 1.29 10.25 -20.17
N VAL A 68 0.04 10.11 -20.57
CA VAL A 68 -1.12 10.55 -19.76
C VAL A 68 -1.15 9.80 -18.42
N PHE A 69 -0.88 8.49 -18.45
CA PHE A 69 -0.79 7.68 -17.25
C PHE A 69 0.26 8.23 -16.27
N PHE A 70 1.52 8.41 -16.72
CA PHE A 70 2.61 8.91 -15.87
C PHE A 70 2.33 10.32 -15.33
N ILE A 71 1.94 11.26 -16.16
CA ILE A 71 1.63 12.62 -15.72
C ILE A 71 0.54 12.61 -14.65
N SER A 72 -0.52 11.85 -14.87
CA SER A 72 -1.63 11.71 -13.91
C SER A 72 -1.16 11.17 -12.53
N ARG A 73 -0.18 10.26 -12.51
CA ARG A 73 0.36 9.71 -11.25
C ARG A 73 1.28 10.68 -10.55
N ILE A 74 2.20 11.30 -11.28
CA ILE A 74 3.14 12.31 -10.74
C ILE A 74 2.37 13.48 -10.13
N VAL A 75 1.44 14.08 -10.88
CA VAL A 75 0.66 15.24 -10.40
C VAL A 75 -0.17 14.90 -9.16
N ARG A 76 -0.61 13.65 -9.04
CA ARG A 76 -1.39 13.21 -7.89
C ARG A 76 -0.54 12.90 -6.66
N LEU A 77 0.61 12.23 -6.83
CA LEU A 77 1.41 11.69 -5.73
C LEU A 77 2.45 12.70 -5.24
N CYS A 78 3.26 13.24 -6.16
CA CYS A 78 4.46 13.98 -5.80
C CYS A 78 4.19 15.26 -5.00
N PRO A 79 3.24 16.15 -5.37
CA PRO A 79 3.08 17.41 -4.64
C PRO A 79 2.68 17.20 -3.18
N ALA A 80 1.72 16.32 -2.91
CA ALA A 80 1.28 16.01 -1.56
C ALA A 80 2.40 15.35 -0.75
N PHE A 81 3.09 14.36 -1.33
CA PHE A 81 4.19 13.68 -0.67
C PHE A 81 5.33 14.64 -0.33
N TRP A 82 5.77 15.46 -1.28
CA TRP A 82 6.87 16.41 -1.07
C TRP A 82 6.57 17.40 0.04
N VAL A 83 5.35 17.93 0.10
CA VAL A 83 4.93 18.83 1.18
C VAL A 83 4.94 18.10 2.52
N CYS A 84 4.34 16.90 2.61
CA CYS A 84 4.32 16.13 3.85
C CYS A 84 5.73 15.73 4.29
N CYS A 85 6.57 15.24 3.37
CA CYS A 85 7.96 14.88 3.67
C CYS A 85 8.76 16.07 4.19
N THR A 86 8.59 17.25 3.58
CA THR A 86 9.25 18.48 4.05
C THR A 86 8.77 18.88 5.46
N ILE A 87 7.46 18.84 5.71
CA ILE A 87 6.92 19.15 7.04
C ILE A 87 7.47 18.18 8.07
N THR A 88 7.44 16.85 7.78
CA THR A 88 7.96 15.84 8.70
C THR A 88 9.45 16.05 8.98
N PHE A 89 10.24 16.34 7.95
CA PHE A 89 11.67 16.64 8.08
C PHE A 89 11.92 17.84 9.00
N LEU A 90 11.23 18.97 8.76
CA LEU A 90 11.38 20.17 9.58
C LEU A 90 10.94 19.94 11.02
N MET A 91 9.85 19.22 11.25
CA MET A 91 9.38 18.85 12.58
C MET A 91 10.38 17.93 13.30
N THR A 92 10.96 16.97 12.59
CA THR A 92 12.00 16.09 13.14
C THR A 92 13.23 16.88 13.57
N LEU A 93 13.66 17.86 12.78
CA LEU A 93 14.78 18.75 13.16
C LEU A 93 14.44 19.64 14.38
N ALA A 94 13.22 20.16 14.43
CA ALA A 94 12.82 21.14 15.46
C ALA A 94 12.56 20.51 16.83
N ILE A 95 11.88 19.37 16.86
CA ILE A 95 11.38 18.76 18.10
C ILE A 95 11.58 17.23 18.18
N GLY A 96 12.20 16.61 17.19
CA GLY A 96 12.35 15.14 17.13
C GLY A 96 13.35 14.57 18.12
N GLN A 97 14.37 15.33 18.49
CA GLN A 97 15.45 14.85 19.36
C GLN A 97 15.00 14.66 20.81
N PRO A 98 15.56 13.68 21.53
CA PRO A 98 16.63 12.74 21.09
C PRO A 98 16.10 11.52 20.34
N ARG A 99 14.79 11.37 20.21
CA ARG A 99 14.13 10.13 19.73
C ARG A 99 14.20 9.95 18.22
N TYR A 100 14.01 11.02 17.47
CA TYR A 100 14.01 11.03 16.00
C TYR A 100 15.09 12.00 15.51
N THR A 101 15.86 11.52 14.54
CA THR A 101 16.89 12.30 13.87
C THR A 101 16.70 12.18 12.36
N ALA A 102 16.96 13.25 11.64
CA ALA A 102 17.01 13.24 10.18
C ALA A 102 18.10 14.19 9.72
N ASP A 103 18.78 13.86 8.65
CA ASP A 103 19.75 14.70 8.00
C ASP A 103 19.31 15.10 6.58
N LEU A 104 20.03 16.04 5.98
CA LEU A 104 19.72 16.56 4.66
C LEU A 104 19.86 15.49 3.56
N TYR A 105 20.83 14.58 3.69
CA TYR A 105 21.02 13.48 2.74
C TYR A 105 19.80 12.54 2.76
N GLN A 106 19.38 12.13 3.95
CA GLN A 106 18.18 11.32 4.15
C GLN A 106 16.94 12.01 3.55
N TYR A 107 16.77 13.31 3.80
CA TYR A 107 15.66 14.09 3.25
C TYR A 107 15.65 14.08 1.71
N VAL A 108 16.77 14.40 1.07
CA VAL A 108 16.87 14.41 -0.39
C VAL A 108 16.58 13.05 -1.00
N ILE A 109 17.10 11.99 -0.41
CA ILE A 109 16.82 10.62 -0.89
C ILE A 109 15.34 10.26 -0.72
N ASN A 110 14.74 10.60 0.42
CA ASN A 110 13.31 10.34 0.64
C ASN A 110 12.43 11.07 -0.39
N MET A 111 12.78 12.30 -0.79
CA MET A 111 12.06 13.04 -1.83
C MET A 111 12.04 12.35 -3.19
N THR A 112 12.93 11.40 -3.45
CA THR A 112 12.97 10.61 -4.69
C THR A 112 12.07 9.39 -4.70
N PHE A 113 11.47 9.01 -3.58
CA PHE A 113 10.76 7.72 -3.34
C PHE A 113 11.66 6.47 -3.41
N LEU A 114 12.96 6.63 -3.54
CA LEU A 114 13.90 5.52 -3.74
C LEU A 114 14.66 5.14 -2.45
N SER A 115 14.25 5.67 -1.31
CA SER A 115 14.92 5.44 -0.02
C SER A 115 15.12 3.94 0.28
N ASP A 116 14.08 3.13 0.12
CA ASP A 116 14.14 1.69 0.38
C ASP A 116 15.12 0.97 -0.57
N LEU A 117 15.16 1.36 -1.85
CA LEU A 117 16.09 0.79 -2.84
C LEU A 117 17.55 1.18 -2.56
N LEU A 118 17.78 2.36 -2.00
CA LEU A 118 19.10 2.88 -1.69
C LEU A 118 19.55 2.53 -0.26
N GLY A 119 18.75 1.79 0.50
CA GLY A 119 19.04 1.41 1.88
C GLY A 119 19.09 2.60 2.84
N VAL A 120 18.43 3.71 2.49
CA VAL A 120 18.34 4.91 3.34
C VAL A 120 17.05 4.85 4.15
N PRO A 121 17.11 4.99 5.48
CA PRO A 121 15.91 4.94 6.30
C PRO A 121 14.87 6.00 5.90
N SER A 122 13.60 5.64 5.94
CA SER A 122 12.52 6.60 5.75
C SER A 122 12.43 7.54 6.95
N ILE A 123 12.20 8.85 6.70
CA ILE A 123 12.00 9.84 7.77
C ILE A 123 10.69 9.53 8.51
N ASP A 124 9.69 9.07 7.80
CA ASP A 124 8.44 8.59 8.38
C ASP A 124 8.19 7.13 7.99
N GLY A 125 7.83 6.33 8.97
CA GLY A 125 7.59 4.90 8.79
C GLY A 125 6.39 4.55 7.90
N VAL A 126 5.59 5.52 7.45
CA VAL A 126 4.44 5.29 6.57
C VAL A 126 4.79 5.29 5.07
N TYR A 127 6.02 5.71 4.70
CA TYR A 127 6.40 5.87 3.27
C TYR A 127 6.48 4.54 2.51
N TRP A 128 6.62 3.41 3.19
CA TRP A 128 6.63 2.09 2.57
C TRP A 128 5.40 1.82 1.68
N SER A 129 4.23 2.30 2.09
CA SER A 129 2.98 2.07 1.33
C SER A 129 2.96 2.82 -0.01
N LEU A 130 3.61 3.99 -0.07
CA LEU A 130 3.79 4.73 -1.31
C LEU A 130 4.77 4.02 -2.25
N PHE A 131 5.83 3.42 -1.71
CA PHE A 131 6.76 2.62 -2.49
C PHE A 131 6.07 1.40 -3.13
N VAL A 132 5.24 0.70 -2.37
CA VAL A 132 4.39 -0.40 -2.88
C VAL A 132 3.46 0.08 -4.00
N GLU A 133 2.84 1.24 -3.86
CA GLU A 133 1.98 1.83 -4.89
C GLU A 133 2.77 2.17 -6.16
N ILE A 134 3.98 2.72 -6.03
CA ILE A 134 4.87 3.01 -7.16
C ILE A 134 5.29 1.75 -7.89
N GLN A 135 5.60 0.67 -7.19
CA GLN A 135 5.89 -0.63 -7.82
C GLN A 135 4.70 -1.11 -8.67
N PHE A 136 3.48 -0.97 -8.17
CA PHE A 136 2.29 -1.29 -8.97
C PHE A 136 2.15 -0.36 -10.20
N TYR A 137 2.44 0.94 -10.07
CA TYR A 137 2.49 1.85 -11.22
C TYR A 137 3.48 1.38 -12.28
N LEU A 138 4.67 0.95 -11.87
CA LEU A 138 5.68 0.43 -12.79
C LEU A 138 5.22 -0.84 -13.50
N MET A 139 4.60 -1.78 -12.78
CA MET A 139 4.05 -3.01 -13.38
C MET A 139 3.00 -2.69 -14.46
N ILE A 140 2.05 -1.82 -14.17
CA ILE A 140 1.03 -1.39 -15.15
C ILE A 140 1.67 -0.60 -16.30
N SER A 141 2.67 0.23 -16.03
CA SER A 141 3.41 0.98 -17.05
C SER A 141 4.12 0.08 -18.05
N ILE A 142 4.69 -1.04 -17.60
CA ILE A 142 5.30 -2.05 -18.48
C ILE A 142 4.25 -2.64 -19.41
N VAL A 143 3.08 -3.02 -18.90
CA VAL A 143 1.99 -3.56 -19.71
C VAL A 143 1.51 -2.54 -20.74
N LEU A 144 1.38 -1.26 -20.36
CA LEU A 144 1.03 -0.16 -21.26
C LEU A 144 2.10 0.08 -22.33
N GLY A 145 3.38 0.12 -21.95
CA GLY A 145 4.49 0.31 -22.86
C GLY A 145 4.59 -0.80 -23.91
N LEU A 146 4.25 -2.02 -23.52
CA LEU A 146 4.16 -3.17 -24.42
C LEU A 146 2.87 -3.18 -25.27
N LYS A 147 1.95 -2.20 -25.08
CA LYS A 147 0.64 -2.12 -25.75
C LYS A 147 -0.23 -3.38 -25.55
N LYS A 148 -0.13 -3.99 -24.38
CA LYS A 148 -0.82 -5.26 -24.05
C LYS A 148 -1.89 -5.08 -22.97
N ILE A 149 -2.41 -3.87 -22.76
CA ILE A 149 -3.42 -3.59 -21.73
C ILE A 149 -4.72 -4.38 -21.93
N GLU A 150 -5.03 -4.78 -23.18
CA GLU A 150 -6.18 -5.62 -23.48
C GLU A 150 -6.08 -7.02 -22.84
N LYS A 151 -4.85 -7.51 -22.59
CA LYS A 151 -4.57 -8.80 -21.95
C LYS A 151 -4.38 -8.70 -20.44
N ILE A 152 -4.76 -7.58 -19.83
CA ILE A 152 -4.49 -7.31 -18.41
C ILE A 152 -5.11 -8.37 -17.48
N GLU A 153 -6.30 -8.90 -17.83
CA GLU A 153 -6.94 -9.96 -17.04
C GLU A 153 -6.04 -11.21 -16.96
N THR A 154 -5.42 -11.59 -18.08
CA THR A 154 -4.48 -12.73 -18.12
C THR A 154 -3.25 -12.46 -17.25
N TYR A 155 -2.71 -11.23 -17.27
CA TYR A 155 -1.58 -10.87 -16.41
C TYR A 155 -1.97 -10.86 -14.92
N PHE A 156 -3.18 -10.47 -14.58
CA PHE A 156 -3.67 -10.56 -13.20
C PHE A 156 -3.83 -12.01 -12.73
N VAL A 157 -4.25 -12.93 -13.61
CA VAL A 157 -4.29 -14.36 -13.29
C VAL A 157 -2.87 -14.88 -13.00
N TYR A 158 -1.89 -14.57 -13.85
CA TYR A 158 -0.51 -14.97 -13.60
C TYR A 158 0.05 -14.35 -12.32
N TRP A 159 -0.18 -13.06 -12.11
CA TRP A 159 0.29 -12.38 -10.91
C TRP A 159 -0.33 -12.95 -9.65
N LEU A 160 -1.63 -13.26 -9.65
CA LEU A 160 -2.31 -13.89 -8.52
C LEU A 160 -1.72 -15.28 -8.20
N VAL A 161 -1.51 -16.12 -9.22
CA VAL A 161 -0.93 -17.47 -9.05
C VAL A 161 0.50 -17.39 -8.54
N ILE A 162 1.32 -16.51 -9.13
CA ILE A 162 2.71 -16.32 -8.70
C ILE A 162 2.74 -15.80 -7.26
N SER A 163 1.87 -14.84 -6.90
CA SER A 163 1.79 -14.30 -5.55
C SER A 163 1.39 -15.37 -4.54
N ALA A 164 0.35 -16.15 -4.83
CA ALA A 164 -0.06 -17.24 -3.94
C ALA A 164 1.06 -18.28 -3.75
N THR A 165 1.78 -18.62 -4.83
CA THR A 165 2.92 -19.54 -4.75
C THR A 165 4.08 -18.96 -3.94
N ALA A 166 4.40 -17.68 -4.14
CA ALA A 166 5.48 -17.00 -3.43
C ALA A 166 5.19 -16.86 -1.92
N GLU A 167 3.93 -16.64 -1.55
CA GLU A 167 3.50 -16.61 -0.14
C GLU A 167 3.63 -17.99 0.50
N ILE A 168 3.17 -19.05 -0.16
CA ILE A 168 3.24 -20.43 0.37
C ILE A 168 4.69 -20.92 0.49
N LEU A 169 5.53 -20.61 -0.50
CA LEU A 169 6.94 -21.04 -0.55
C LEU A 169 7.91 -20.05 0.14
N THR A 170 7.40 -18.95 0.69
CA THR A 170 8.17 -17.90 1.39
C THR A 170 9.39 -17.39 0.59
N VAL A 171 9.20 -17.13 -0.72
CA VAL A 171 10.26 -16.66 -1.61
C VAL A 171 10.43 -15.14 -1.49
N GLU A 172 11.22 -14.67 -0.52
CA GLU A 172 11.38 -13.26 -0.14
C GLU A 172 11.67 -12.30 -1.32
N LYS A 173 12.61 -12.66 -2.21
CA LYS A 173 12.91 -11.83 -3.39
C LYS A 173 11.71 -11.62 -4.30
N LEU A 174 10.91 -12.67 -4.51
CA LEU A 174 9.74 -12.60 -5.36
C LEU A 174 8.63 -11.78 -4.69
N ARG A 175 8.48 -11.95 -3.38
CA ARG A 175 7.53 -11.18 -2.55
C ARG A 175 7.81 -9.68 -2.67
N SER A 176 9.05 -9.26 -2.50
CA SER A 176 9.45 -7.85 -2.58
C SER A 176 9.27 -7.25 -3.99
N ILE A 177 9.70 -7.97 -5.04
CA ILE A 177 9.65 -7.44 -6.43
C ILE A 177 8.21 -7.38 -6.95
N LEU A 178 7.41 -8.39 -6.68
CA LEU A 178 6.03 -8.49 -7.17
C LEU A 178 4.99 -8.04 -6.14
N ILE A 179 5.42 -7.46 -5.02
CA ILE A 179 4.54 -6.95 -3.96
C ILE A 179 3.43 -7.95 -3.59
N THR A 180 3.81 -9.24 -3.44
CA THR A 180 2.84 -10.34 -3.33
C THR A 180 1.96 -10.24 -2.09
N ASP A 181 2.48 -9.68 -1.00
CA ASP A 181 1.72 -9.41 0.24
C ASP A 181 0.46 -8.55 -0.01
N TYR A 182 0.52 -7.67 -1.04
CA TYR A 182 -0.55 -6.71 -1.34
C TYR A 182 -1.21 -6.95 -2.71
N ALA A 183 -0.71 -7.91 -3.49
CA ALA A 183 -1.20 -8.21 -4.84
C ALA A 183 -2.71 -8.45 -4.87
N ALA A 184 -3.24 -9.17 -3.88
CA ALA A 184 -4.66 -9.49 -3.75
C ALA A 184 -5.54 -8.22 -3.78
N TYR A 185 -5.15 -7.18 -3.07
CA TYR A 185 -5.93 -5.94 -2.97
C TYR A 185 -5.90 -5.13 -4.27
N PHE A 186 -4.72 -4.99 -4.90
CA PHE A 186 -4.61 -4.35 -6.21
C PHE A 186 -5.39 -5.09 -7.29
N ILE A 187 -5.29 -6.43 -7.34
CA ILE A 187 -6.01 -7.28 -8.29
C ILE A 187 -7.51 -7.15 -8.08
N ALA A 188 -7.99 -7.21 -6.82
CA ALA A 188 -9.42 -7.04 -6.52
C ALA A 188 -9.92 -5.68 -6.99
N GLY A 189 -9.24 -4.59 -6.66
CA GLY A 189 -9.60 -3.25 -7.08
C GLY A 189 -9.64 -3.07 -8.60
N ALA A 190 -8.61 -3.55 -9.29
CA ALA A 190 -8.53 -3.54 -10.74
C ALA A 190 -9.65 -4.38 -11.38
N THR A 191 -9.97 -5.54 -10.79
CA THR A 191 -11.06 -6.41 -11.26
C THR A 191 -12.42 -5.77 -11.04
N PHE A 192 -12.66 -5.05 -9.96
CA PHE A 192 -13.88 -4.24 -9.78
C PHE A 192 -14.03 -3.19 -10.87
N TYR A 193 -12.94 -2.52 -11.26
CA TYR A 193 -12.98 -1.62 -12.42
C TYR A 193 -13.37 -2.35 -13.70
N LEU A 194 -12.79 -3.53 -13.99
CA LEU A 194 -13.14 -4.31 -15.18
C LEU A 194 -14.60 -4.75 -15.19
N ILE A 195 -15.15 -5.13 -14.04
CA ILE A 195 -16.56 -5.48 -13.90
C ILE A 195 -17.44 -4.25 -14.17
N TRP A 196 -17.09 -3.12 -13.59
CA TRP A 196 -17.83 -1.87 -13.79
C TRP A 196 -17.79 -1.41 -15.25
N ALA A 197 -16.64 -1.50 -15.93
CA ALA A 197 -16.47 -0.99 -17.28
C ALA A 197 -16.91 -1.96 -18.38
N LYS A 198 -16.80 -3.28 -18.15
CA LYS A 198 -16.95 -4.31 -19.20
C LYS A 198 -17.91 -5.45 -18.82
N GLY A 199 -18.57 -5.35 -17.64
CA GLY A 199 -19.50 -6.37 -17.14
C GLY A 199 -18.80 -7.56 -16.45
N ILE A 200 -19.62 -8.50 -15.98
CA ILE A 200 -19.20 -9.67 -15.23
C ILE A 200 -18.81 -10.81 -16.20
N THR A 201 -17.68 -11.47 -15.94
CA THR A 201 -17.25 -12.70 -16.62
C THR A 201 -16.79 -13.75 -15.61
N ARG A 202 -16.74 -15.02 -16.01
CA ARG A 202 -16.24 -16.10 -15.15
C ARG A 202 -14.81 -15.81 -14.65
N THR A 203 -13.93 -15.33 -15.53
CA THR A 203 -12.54 -14.98 -15.19
C THR A 203 -12.49 -13.91 -14.10
N ARG A 204 -13.30 -12.85 -14.19
CA ARG A 204 -13.34 -11.77 -13.20
C ARG A 204 -13.87 -12.24 -11.86
N VAL A 205 -14.87 -13.10 -11.85
CA VAL A 205 -15.38 -13.72 -10.60
C VAL A 205 -14.31 -14.60 -9.97
N LEU A 206 -13.60 -15.42 -10.75
CA LEU A 206 -12.50 -16.25 -10.25
C LEU A 206 -11.32 -15.41 -9.76
N LEU A 207 -10.99 -14.31 -10.43
CA LEU A 207 -9.97 -13.34 -9.93
C LEU A 207 -10.36 -12.75 -8.59
N LEU A 208 -11.61 -12.32 -8.41
CA LEU A 208 -12.08 -11.80 -7.11
C LEU A 208 -12.07 -12.88 -6.03
N ALA A 209 -12.53 -14.08 -6.34
CA ALA A 209 -12.53 -15.20 -5.39
C ALA A 209 -11.08 -15.59 -4.98
N GLY A 210 -10.17 -15.67 -5.94
CA GLY A 210 -8.76 -15.96 -5.68
C GLY A 210 -8.06 -14.83 -4.91
N ALA A 211 -8.33 -13.57 -5.27
CA ALA A 211 -7.82 -12.42 -4.53
C ALA A 211 -8.35 -12.39 -3.10
N TRP A 212 -9.63 -12.68 -2.88
CA TRP A 212 -10.22 -12.80 -1.55
C TRP A 212 -9.56 -13.93 -0.73
N ALA A 213 -9.35 -15.10 -1.35
CA ALA A 213 -8.69 -16.23 -0.68
C ALA A 213 -7.25 -15.88 -0.28
N LEU A 214 -6.47 -15.25 -1.19
CA LEU A 214 -5.10 -14.83 -0.91
C LEU A 214 -5.07 -13.73 0.17
N ALA A 215 -5.96 -12.75 0.11
CA ALA A 215 -6.06 -11.69 1.12
C ALA A 215 -6.36 -12.25 2.52
N ASN A 216 -7.27 -13.23 2.63
CA ASN A 216 -7.53 -13.88 3.92
C ASN A 216 -6.31 -14.69 4.41
N TYR A 217 -5.62 -15.39 3.53
CA TYR A 217 -4.41 -16.12 3.89
C TYR A 217 -3.34 -15.20 4.47
N THR A 218 -3.04 -14.10 3.78
CA THR A 218 -2.06 -13.11 4.25
C THR A 218 -2.53 -12.36 5.49
N ALA A 219 -3.83 -12.01 5.60
CA ALA A 219 -4.39 -11.34 6.76
C ALA A 219 -4.30 -12.18 8.05
N ILE A 220 -4.50 -13.50 7.98
CA ILE A 220 -4.34 -14.40 9.13
C ILE A 220 -2.88 -14.40 9.60
N ALA A 221 -1.91 -14.49 8.67
CA ALA A 221 -0.50 -14.44 9.00
C ALA A 221 -0.12 -13.09 9.66
N TRP A 222 -0.63 -11.98 9.15
CA TRP A 222 -0.44 -10.65 9.74
C TRP A 222 -1.10 -10.51 11.12
N ALA A 223 -2.32 -11.03 11.31
CA ALA A 223 -2.99 -10.99 12.60
C ALA A 223 -2.20 -11.73 13.68
N GLN A 224 -1.69 -12.92 13.38
CA GLN A 224 -0.82 -13.69 14.27
C GLN A 224 0.47 -12.94 14.62
N LEU A 225 1.10 -12.30 13.62
CA LEU A 225 2.28 -11.47 13.82
C LEU A 225 1.98 -10.26 14.72
N LEU A 226 0.84 -9.60 14.52
CA LEU A 226 0.42 -8.46 15.35
C LEU A 226 0.13 -8.91 16.78
N GLU A 227 -0.56 -10.03 16.97
CA GLU A 227 -0.80 -10.58 18.31
C GLU A 227 0.51 -10.89 19.03
N SER A 228 1.46 -11.56 18.38
CA SER A 228 2.78 -11.84 18.99
C SER A 228 3.58 -10.57 19.32
N LYS A 229 3.37 -9.49 18.57
CA LYS A 229 4.11 -8.22 18.70
C LYS A 229 3.50 -7.25 19.72
N TYR A 230 2.20 -7.36 19.96
CA TYR A 230 1.44 -6.45 20.82
C TYR A 230 0.71 -7.15 21.97
N SER A 231 0.82 -8.50 22.11
CA SER A 231 0.44 -9.16 23.36
C SER A 231 1.45 -8.75 24.43
N THR A 232 1.09 -7.78 25.21
CA THR A 232 1.73 -7.57 26.51
C THR A 232 1.28 -8.73 27.41
N GLU A 233 2.24 -9.52 27.89
CA GLU A 233 2.04 -10.39 29.06
C GLU A 233 1.57 -9.57 30.28
#